data_c2e6c7829603421c9c17fcaa1d186cb4
#
_entry.id   c2e6c7829603421c9c17fcaa1d186cb4
#
_cell.length_a   1.000
_cell.length_b   1.000
_cell.length_c   1.000
_cell.angle_alpha   90.00
_cell.angle_beta   90.00
_cell.angle_gamma   90.00
#
_symmetry.space_group_name_H-M   'P 1'
#
loop_
_entity.id
_entity.type
_entity.pdbx_description
1 polymer ?
#
loop_
_entity_poly.entity_id
_entity_poly.type
_entity_poly.pdbx_seq_one_letter_code
_entity_poly.pdbx_strand_id
1 'polypeptide(L)'
;PDVKFIAVDVTQGDIGTDSIPANCYCITFKEEQAGYLAGYAITKDGKTKLGFLGGMAVPAVIRYGYGFVQGADAAAQELGQNVEINYFYGGQFYGDANITSRMEGWYSNGTQVVFACGGGIYTSAVEAALKSNGYVIGVDVDQNYIGVNGVADGSYAYNPFITSAMKGLSAAVETALSDIEAGEWSGISGSNGNFGLEDGDYIGLPTDEDSWNFDTFTVEDYESLKEKIASGEITVDNSSDDATKPTVSEFTTVNYIQ
;
A
#
# COMPACT_ATOMS: atom_id res chain seq x y z
N PRO A 1 -28.06 5.24 21.81
CA PRO A 1 -27.47 3.97 22.25
C PRO A 1 -26.19 4.25 23.00
N ASP A 2 -25.93 3.46 24.06
CA ASP A 2 -24.75 3.67 24.95
C ASP A 2 -23.46 3.09 24.36
N VAL A 3 -23.58 2.35 23.23
CA VAL A 3 -22.45 1.74 22.54
C VAL A 3 -21.93 2.67 21.44
N LYS A 4 -20.64 2.92 21.45
CA LYS A 4 -19.91 3.66 20.40
C LYS A 4 -19.18 2.64 19.51
N PHE A 5 -19.15 2.90 18.21
CA PHE A 5 -18.47 2.07 17.22
C PHE A 5 -17.35 2.88 16.56
N ILE A 6 -16.14 2.33 16.52
CA ILE A 6 -15.03 2.80 15.69
C ILE A 6 -14.91 1.78 14.56
N ALA A 7 -15.17 2.22 13.32
CA ALA A 7 -15.16 1.37 12.13
C ALA A 7 -13.96 1.74 11.25
N VAL A 8 -12.92 0.91 11.24
CA VAL A 8 -11.67 1.14 10.52
C VAL A 8 -11.73 0.52 9.13
N ASP A 9 -11.23 1.22 8.12
CA ASP A 9 -11.37 0.89 6.69
C ASP A 9 -12.84 0.77 6.23
N VAL A 10 -13.71 1.56 6.84
CA VAL A 10 -15.15 1.56 6.56
C VAL A 10 -15.59 2.98 6.19
N THR A 11 -16.26 3.10 5.06
CA THR A 11 -16.89 4.34 4.61
C THR A 11 -18.41 4.33 4.90
N GLN A 12 -19.08 5.46 4.68
CA GLN A 12 -20.52 5.52 4.72
C GLN A 12 -21.17 4.52 3.75
N GLY A 13 -20.58 4.32 2.57
CA GLY A 13 -21.08 3.40 1.55
C GLY A 13 -21.08 1.94 2.03
N ASP A 14 -20.09 1.55 2.81
CA ASP A 14 -19.95 0.18 3.33
C ASP A 14 -20.99 -0.12 4.43
N ILE A 15 -21.40 0.91 5.19
CA ILE A 15 -22.45 0.77 6.22
C ILE A 15 -23.82 0.57 5.57
N GLY A 16 -24.03 1.05 4.35
CA GLY A 16 -25.28 0.91 3.59
C GLY A 16 -26.43 1.75 4.12
N THR A 17 -26.12 2.88 4.77
CA THR A 17 -27.09 3.85 5.31
C THR A 17 -26.92 5.21 4.62
N ASP A 18 -27.97 6.06 4.68
CA ASP A 18 -27.94 7.40 4.08
C ASP A 18 -26.94 8.35 4.76
N SER A 19 -26.52 8.02 5.98
CA SER A 19 -25.53 8.76 6.77
C SER A 19 -24.84 7.83 7.78
N ILE A 20 -23.64 8.20 8.21
CA ILE A 20 -22.96 7.49 9.31
C ILE A 20 -23.81 7.64 10.58
N PRO A 21 -24.15 6.54 11.28
CA PRO A 21 -24.92 6.60 12.52
C PRO A 21 -24.24 7.46 13.58
N ALA A 22 -25.01 8.23 14.36
CA ALA A 22 -24.49 9.14 15.38
C ALA A 22 -23.68 8.47 16.50
N ASN A 23 -23.67 7.17 16.61
CA ASN A 23 -22.83 6.38 17.53
C ASN A 23 -21.70 5.64 16.82
N CYS A 24 -21.41 6.01 15.57
CA CYS A 24 -20.33 5.44 14.77
C CYS A 24 -19.34 6.51 14.33
N TYR A 25 -18.06 6.22 14.37
CA TYR A 25 -16.98 6.96 13.74
C TYR A 25 -16.29 6.06 12.74
N CYS A 26 -16.30 6.45 11.47
CA CYS A 26 -15.59 5.75 10.40
C CYS A 26 -14.18 6.32 10.25
N ILE A 27 -13.23 5.46 9.96
CA ILE A 27 -11.83 5.81 9.71
C ILE A 27 -11.42 5.23 8.37
N THR A 28 -10.87 6.08 7.52
CA THR A 28 -10.23 5.73 6.25
C THR A 28 -8.84 6.36 6.18
N PHE A 29 -8.05 5.99 5.19
CA PHE A 29 -6.68 6.47 5.04
C PHE A 29 -6.44 6.97 3.62
N LYS A 30 -5.38 7.76 3.44
CA LYS A 30 -4.89 8.21 2.14
C LYS A 30 -3.92 7.19 1.56
N GLU A 31 -4.44 6.03 1.16
CA GLU A 31 -3.65 4.90 0.68
C GLU A 31 -2.84 5.25 -0.58
N GLU A 32 -3.28 6.25 -1.35
CA GLU A 32 -2.52 6.78 -2.49
C GLU A 32 -1.15 7.31 -2.08
N GLN A 33 -1.03 7.88 -0.88
CA GLN A 33 0.25 8.36 -0.36
C GLN A 33 1.18 7.19 -0.02
N ALA A 34 0.68 6.13 0.62
CA ALA A 34 1.48 4.94 0.92
C ALA A 34 1.93 4.21 -0.36
N GLY A 35 1.02 4.09 -1.33
CA GLY A 35 1.35 3.57 -2.65
C GLY A 35 2.43 4.38 -3.34
N TYR A 36 2.32 5.72 -3.32
CA TYR A 36 3.30 6.62 -3.90
C TYR A 36 4.69 6.45 -3.27
N LEU A 37 4.76 6.43 -1.94
CA LEU A 37 6.01 6.21 -1.21
C LEU A 37 6.68 4.90 -1.65
N ALA A 38 5.91 3.80 -1.71
CA ALA A 38 6.42 2.50 -2.10
C ALA A 38 6.90 2.46 -3.57
N GLY A 39 6.12 3.04 -4.50
CA GLY A 39 6.46 3.09 -5.92
C GLY A 39 7.69 3.95 -6.20
N TYR A 40 7.78 5.10 -5.55
CA TYR A 40 8.94 5.99 -5.66
C TYR A 40 10.19 5.32 -5.07
N ALA A 41 10.11 4.79 -3.85
CA ALA A 41 11.23 4.18 -3.16
C ALA A 41 11.82 3.00 -3.96
N ILE A 42 10.97 2.08 -4.42
CA ILE A 42 11.44 0.88 -5.13
C ILE A 42 12.07 1.23 -6.49
N THR A 43 11.58 2.27 -7.15
CA THR A 43 12.13 2.76 -8.42
C THR A 43 13.47 3.47 -8.20
N LYS A 44 13.56 4.31 -7.15
CA LYS A 44 14.84 4.96 -6.75
C LYS A 44 15.88 3.93 -6.32
N ASP A 45 15.45 2.79 -5.77
CA ASP A 45 16.31 1.64 -5.43
C ASP A 45 16.77 0.85 -6.67
N GLY A 46 16.44 1.29 -7.87
CA GLY A 46 16.92 0.74 -9.14
C GLY A 46 16.08 -0.40 -9.71
N LYS A 47 14.90 -0.68 -9.15
CA LYS A 47 13.99 -1.68 -9.71
C LYS A 47 13.10 -1.02 -10.77
N THR A 48 13.16 -1.52 -12.00
CA THR A 48 12.50 -0.91 -13.17
C THR A 48 11.41 -1.79 -13.80
N LYS A 49 11.32 -3.06 -13.40
CA LYS A 49 10.26 -3.98 -13.81
C LYS A 49 9.45 -4.38 -12.60
N LEU A 50 8.30 -3.76 -12.47
CA LEU A 50 7.47 -3.83 -11.29
C LEU A 50 6.15 -4.56 -11.57
N GLY A 51 5.48 -5.01 -10.51
CA GLY A 51 4.13 -5.53 -10.56
C GLY A 51 3.27 -4.93 -9.47
N PHE A 52 1.99 -4.73 -9.75
CA PHE A 52 0.95 -4.47 -8.76
C PHE A 52 -0.07 -5.60 -8.83
N LEU A 53 -0.18 -6.35 -7.74
CA LEU A 53 -1.18 -7.38 -7.53
C LEU A 53 -2.18 -6.88 -6.50
N GLY A 54 -3.29 -6.29 -6.96
CA GLY A 54 -4.40 -5.90 -6.10
C GLY A 54 -5.32 -7.08 -5.79
N GLY A 55 -5.98 -7.05 -4.65
CA GLY A 55 -7.06 -7.98 -4.34
C GLY A 55 -8.28 -7.73 -5.24
N MET A 56 -9.35 -7.19 -4.68
CA MET A 56 -10.49 -6.66 -5.45
C MET A 56 -10.28 -5.17 -5.75
N ALA A 57 -10.85 -4.68 -6.84
CA ALA A 57 -10.82 -3.26 -7.21
C ALA A 57 -11.79 -2.44 -6.32
N VAL A 58 -11.53 -2.42 -5.01
CA VAL A 58 -12.23 -1.55 -4.05
C VAL A 58 -11.45 -0.25 -3.86
N PRO A 59 -12.09 0.84 -3.39
CA PRO A 59 -11.48 2.16 -3.35
C PRO A 59 -10.08 2.21 -2.72
N ALA A 60 -9.86 1.57 -1.58
CA ALA A 60 -8.57 1.54 -0.90
C ALA A 60 -7.48 0.86 -1.75
N VAL A 61 -7.78 -0.30 -2.35
CA VAL A 61 -6.83 -1.04 -3.20
C VAL A 61 -6.51 -0.27 -4.48
N ILE A 62 -7.51 0.42 -5.05
CA ILE A 62 -7.32 1.29 -6.23
C ILE A 62 -6.38 2.44 -5.86
N ARG A 63 -6.60 3.14 -4.72
CA ARG A 63 -5.73 4.24 -4.27
C ARG A 63 -4.29 3.78 -4.05
N TYR A 64 -4.07 2.65 -3.38
CA TYR A 64 -2.73 2.06 -3.25
C TYR A 64 -2.05 1.84 -4.60
N GLY A 65 -2.76 1.19 -5.52
CA GLY A 65 -2.21 0.86 -6.84
C GLY A 65 -1.93 2.09 -7.69
N TYR A 66 -2.83 3.06 -7.68
CA TYR A 66 -2.65 4.31 -8.44
C TYR A 66 -1.55 5.19 -7.84
N GLY A 67 -1.46 5.25 -6.50
CA GLY A 67 -0.34 5.88 -5.83
C GLY A 67 0.99 5.23 -6.22
N PHE A 68 1.05 3.90 -6.21
CA PHE A 68 2.24 3.15 -6.62
C PHE A 68 2.70 3.48 -8.04
N VAL A 69 1.76 3.55 -8.98
CA VAL A 69 2.06 3.95 -10.37
C VAL A 69 2.59 5.38 -10.43
N GLN A 70 1.96 6.32 -9.72
CA GLN A 70 2.38 7.73 -9.70
C GLN A 70 3.77 7.92 -9.08
N GLY A 71 4.05 7.23 -7.97
CA GLY A 71 5.36 7.30 -7.31
C GLY A 71 6.47 6.70 -8.17
N ALA A 72 6.22 5.55 -8.81
CA ALA A 72 7.16 4.94 -9.73
C ALA A 72 7.43 5.84 -10.95
N ASP A 73 6.39 6.48 -11.51
CA ASP A 73 6.53 7.41 -12.62
C ASP A 73 7.34 8.66 -12.25
N ALA A 74 7.09 9.23 -11.09
CA ALA A 74 7.85 10.39 -10.60
C ALA A 74 9.35 10.06 -10.47
N ALA A 75 9.68 8.92 -9.87
CA ALA A 75 11.06 8.47 -9.76
C ALA A 75 11.69 8.15 -11.12
N ALA A 76 10.91 7.54 -12.04
CA ALA A 76 11.36 7.25 -13.40
C ALA A 76 11.74 8.52 -14.16
N GLN A 77 10.92 9.58 -14.05
CA GLN A 77 11.21 10.88 -14.64
C GLN A 77 12.48 11.52 -14.07
N GLU A 78 12.63 11.51 -12.75
CA GLU A 78 13.83 12.07 -12.10
C GLU A 78 15.12 11.34 -12.49
N LEU A 79 15.04 10.02 -12.67
CA LEU A 79 16.19 9.18 -13.05
C LEU A 79 16.44 9.18 -14.58
N GLY A 80 15.47 9.61 -15.39
CA GLY A 80 15.51 9.44 -16.84
C GLY A 80 15.56 7.97 -17.27
N GLN A 81 14.90 7.07 -16.51
CA GLN A 81 14.90 5.62 -16.72
C GLN A 81 13.50 5.12 -17.05
N ASN A 82 13.41 4.15 -17.95
CA ASN A 82 12.15 3.52 -18.25
C ASN A 82 11.75 2.51 -17.18
N VAL A 83 10.48 2.58 -16.75
CA VAL A 83 9.86 1.68 -15.80
C VAL A 83 8.67 0.99 -16.46
N GLU A 84 8.54 -0.32 -16.23
CA GLU A 84 7.42 -1.13 -16.69
C GLU A 84 6.68 -1.69 -15.46
N ILE A 85 5.35 -1.55 -15.45
CA ILE A 85 4.50 -2.01 -14.36
C ILE A 85 3.43 -2.94 -14.92
N ASN A 86 3.42 -4.21 -14.50
CA ASN A 86 2.30 -5.09 -14.71
C ASN A 86 1.25 -4.84 -13.64
N TYR A 87 -0.01 -4.57 -14.01
CA TYR A 87 -1.06 -4.19 -13.08
C TYR A 87 -2.26 -5.14 -13.21
N PHE A 88 -2.65 -5.81 -12.12
CA PHE A 88 -3.70 -6.82 -12.12
C PHE A 88 -4.45 -6.86 -10.79
N TYR A 89 -5.77 -7.08 -10.86
CA TYR A 89 -6.59 -7.42 -9.70
C TYR A 89 -6.92 -8.90 -9.70
N GLY A 90 -6.62 -9.60 -8.59
CA GLY A 90 -6.90 -11.04 -8.43
C GLY A 90 -8.39 -11.37 -8.25
N GLY A 91 -9.24 -10.36 -7.97
CA GLY A 91 -10.66 -10.52 -7.75
C GLY A 91 -11.04 -11.07 -6.37
N GLN A 92 -10.07 -11.25 -5.48
CA GLN A 92 -10.22 -11.83 -4.14
C GLN A 92 -9.09 -11.38 -3.21
N PHE A 93 -9.25 -11.55 -1.89
CA PHE A 93 -8.26 -11.17 -0.88
C PHE A 93 -7.44 -12.34 -0.33
N TYR A 94 -7.27 -13.40 -1.10
CA TYR A 94 -6.44 -14.56 -0.76
C TYR A 94 -5.72 -15.08 -1.99
N GLY A 95 -4.58 -15.77 -1.78
CA GLY A 95 -3.82 -16.39 -2.86
C GLY A 95 -4.44 -17.70 -3.33
N ASP A 96 -4.24 -18.03 -4.60
CA ASP A 96 -4.59 -19.32 -5.18
C ASP A 96 -3.62 -19.71 -6.29
N ALA A 97 -3.78 -20.94 -6.82
CA ALA A 97 -2.89 -21.48 -7.85
C ALA A 97 -2.89 -20.69 -9.17
N ASN A 98 -4.01 -20.04 -9.52
CA ASN A 98 -4.10 -19.24 -10.74
C ASN A 98 -3.33 -17.93 -10.60
N ILE A 99 -3.49 -17.27 -9.44
CA ILE A 99 -2.77 -16.03 -9.11
C ILE A 99 -1.27 -16.36 -8.99
N THR A 100 -0.90 -17.44 -8.27
CA THR A 100 0.49 -17.88 -8.17
C THR A 100 1.12 -18.12 -9.55
N SER A 101 0.44 -18.85 -10.44
CA SER A 101 0.92 -19.10 -11.80
C SER A 101 1.11 -17.81 -12.62
N ARG A 102 0.22 -16.84 -12.45
CA ARG A 102 0.37 -15.52 -13.08
C ARG A 102 1.60 -14.78 -12.55
N MET A 103 1.82 -14.78 -11.23
CA MET A 103 3.00 -14.16 -10.62
C MET A 103 4.29 -14.85 -11.05
N GLU A 104 4.31 -16.18 -11.13
CA GLU A 104 5.44 -16.95 -11.70
C GLU A 104 5.75 -16.51 -13.13
N GLY A 105 4.71 -16.30 -13.95
CA GLY A 105 4.85 -15.76 -15.30
C GLY A 105 5.47 -14.35 -15.30
N TRP A 106 5.08 -13.47 -14.39
CA TRP A 106 5.65 -12.13 -14.29
C TRP A 106 7.12 -12.17 -13.92
N TYR A 107 7.49 -12.88 -12.85
CA TYR A 107 8.89 -13.00 -12.44
C TYR A 107 9.76 -13.67 -13.51
N SER A 108 9.25 -14.71 -14.18
CA SER A 108 9.96 -15.37 -15.28
C SER A 108 10.19 -14.45 -16.48
N ASN A 109 9.34 -13.43 -16.68
CA ASN A 109 9.49 -12.39 -17.70
C ASN A 109 10.27 -11.17 -17.22
N GLY A 110 10.86 -11.24 -16.02
CA GLY A 110 11.79 -10.28 -15.51
C GLY A 110 11.20 -9.22 -14.55
N THR A 111 9.93 -9.35 -14.11
CA THR A 111 9.42 -8.55 -12.98
C THR A 111 10.31 -8.79 -11.76
N GLN A 112 10.79 -7.73 -11.14
CA GLN A 112 11.74 -7.79 -10.03
C GLN A 112 11.03 -7.77 -8.67
N VAL A 113 9.98 -6.95 -8.58
CA VAL A 113 9.23 -6.72 -7.35
C VAL A 113 7.73 -6.64 -7.66
N VAL A 114 6.91 -7.29 -6.83
CA VAL A 114 5.45 -7.20 -6.89
C VAL A 114 4.93 -6.56 -5.60
N PHE A 115 4.19 -5.45 -5.71
CA PHE A 115 3.41 -4.91 -4.61
C PHE A 115 2.12 -5.73 -4.49
N ALA A 116 2.01 -6.52 -3.42
CA ALA A 116 0.88 -7.41 -3.15
C ALA A 116 -0.11 -6.74 -2.19
N CYS A 117 -1.11 -6.05 -2.77
CA CYS A 117 -2.05 -5.21 -2.07
C CYS A 117 -3.43 -5.88 -1.92
N GLY A 118 -3.65 -6.57 -0.79
CA GLY A 118 -4.97 -7.11 -0.49
C GLY A 118 -5.00 -8.35 0.39
N GLY A 119 -5.02 -8.18 1.70
CA GLY A 119 -5.17 -9.26 2.67
C GLY A 119 -4.18 -10.40 2.47
N GLY A 120 -4.66 -11.62 2.29
CA GLY A 120 -3.84 -12.82 2.10
C GLY A 120 -3.33 -13.07 0.67
N ILE A 121 -3.59 -12.17 -0.30
CA ILE A 121 -3.17 -12.37 -1.70
C ILE A 121 -1.64 -12.41 -1.85
N TYR A 122 -0.92 -11.80 -0.90
CA TYR A 122 0.55 -11.82 -0.86
C TYR A 122 1.12 -13.24 -0.90
N THR A 123 0.41 -14.25 -0.42
CA THR A 123 0.90 -15.64 -0.40
C THR A 123 1.24 -16.13 -1.80
N SER A 124 0.45 -15.77 -2.82
CA SER A 124 0.75 -16.10 -4.22
C SER A 124 1.97 -15.34 -4.76
N ALA A 125 2.12 -14.07 -4.40
CA ALA A 125 3.29 -13.28 -4.81
C ALA A 125 4.58 -13.80 -4.17
N VAL A 126 4.54 -14.11 -2.88
CA VAL A 126 5.68 -14.68 -2.13
C VAL A 126 6.09 -16.05 -2.69
N GLU A 127 5.12 -16.94 -2.91
CA GLU A 127 5.41 -18.27 -3.48
C GLU A 127 6.12 -18.16 -4.83
N ALA A 128 5.65 -17.27 -5.70
CA ALA A 128 6.26 -17.05 -7.02
C ALA A 128 7.63 -16.35 -6.93
N ALA A 129 7.77 -15.36 -6.04
CA ALA A 129 9.03 -14.64 -5.81
C ALA A 129 10.15 -15.58 -5.37
N LEU A 130 9.87 -16.46 -4.39
CA LEU A 130 10.84 -17.43 -3.87
C LEU A 130 11.38 -18.40 -4.94
N LYS A 131 10.57 -18.72 -5.96
CA LYS A 131 10.98 -19.58 -7.09
C LYS A 131 11.89 -18.86 -8.10
N SER A 132 11.89 -17.53 -8.10
CA SER A 132 12.52 -16.71 -9.14
C SER A 132 13.55 -15.70 -8.60
N ASN A 133 13.88 -15.77 -7.31
CA ASN A 133 14.69 -14.75 -6.60
C ASN A 133 14.12 -13.33 -6.75
N GLY A 134 12.80 -13.21 -6.76
CA GLY A 134 12.09 -11.94 -6.83
C GLY A 134 11.75 -11.41 -5.45
N TYR A 135 11.13 -10.23 -5.40
CA TYR A 135 10.79 -9.55 -4.16
C TYR A 135 9.33 -9.13 -4.11
N VAL A 136 8.86 -8.78 -2.92
CA VAL A 136 7.49 -8.37 -2.64
C VAL A 136 7.49 -7.09 -1.80
N ILE A 137 6.51 -6.21 -2.06
CA ILE A 137 6.14 -5.14 -1.15
C ILE A 137 4.86 -5.57 -0.45
N GLY A 138 4.85 -5.50 0.89
CA GLY A 138 3.69 -5.80 1.73
C GLY A 138 2.71 -4.63 1.82
N VAL A 139 1.58 -4.84 2.53
CA VAL A 139 0.52 -3.85 2.66
C VAL A 139 -0.06 -3.81 4.08
N ASP A 140 -0.67 -2.68 4.43
CA ASP A 140 -1.40 -2.37 5.65
C ASP A 140 -0.53 -2.31 6.91
N VAL A 141 0.22 -3.36 7.19
CA VAL A 141 1.15 -3.48 8.32
C VAL A 141 2.54 -3.85 7.81
N ASP A 142 3.55 -3.70 8.65
CA ASP A 142 4.86 -4.25 8.32
C ASP A 142 4.80 -5.77 8.23
N GLN A 143 4.87 -6.30 7.01
CA GLN A 143 4.83 -7.74 6.72
C GLN A 143 6.21 -8.40 6.70
N ASN A 144 7.28 -7.67 7.04
CA ASN A 144 8.63 -8.23 7.10
C ASN A 144 8.74 -9.47 7.99
N TYR A 145 7.95 -9.51 9.10
CA TYR A 145 7.92 -10.66 10.00
C TYR A 145 7.58 -11.99 9.29
N ILE A 146 6.81 -11.95 8.20
CA ILE A 146 6.46 -13.15 7.41
C ILE A 146 7.71 -13.74 6.76
N GLY A 147 8.52 -12.86 6.14
CA GLY A 147 9.77 -13.27 5.51
C GLY A 147 10.80 -13.75 6.54
N VAL A 148 10.95 -13.00 7.64
CA VAL A 148 11.87 -13.36 8.74
C VAL A 148 11.50 -14.73 9.33
N ASN A 149 10.24 -14.96 9.64
CA ASN A 149 9.77 -16.25 10.17
C ASN A 149 9.96 -17.38 9.17
N GLY A 150 9.66 -17.15 7.89
CA GLY A 150 9.85 -18.15 6.84
C GLY A 150 11.33 -18.55 6.65
N VAL A 151 12.25 -17.62 6.80
CA VAL A 151 13.69 -17.94 6.82
C VAL A 151 14.08 -18.70 8.08
N ALA A 152 13.57 -18.29 9.23
CA ALA A 152 13.90 -18.89 10.53
C ALA A 152 13.41 -20.34 10.66
N ASP A 153 12.26 -20.69 10.09
CA ASP A 153 11.71 -22.04 10.09
C ASP A 153 12.16 -22.90 8.88
N GLY A 154 12.93 -22.32 7.96
CA GLY A 154 13.46 -22.98 6.79
C GLY A 154 12.49 -23.13 5.62
N SER A 155 11.30 -22.52 5.68
CA SER A 155 10.33 -22.52 4.60
C SER A 155 10.77 -21.61 3.44
N TYR A 156 11.54 -20.56 3.72
CA TYR A 156 12.04 -19.59 2.74
C TYR A 156 13.56 -19.61 2.66
N ALA A 157 14.09 -19.55 1.44
CA ALA A 157 15.53 -19.48 1.21
C ALA A 157 16.12 -18.09 1.57
N TYR A 158 15.29 -17.05 1.52
CA TYR A 158 15.61 -15.66 1.85
C TYR A 158 14.32 -14.92 2.22
N ASN A 159 14.45 -13.74 2.82
CA ASN A 159 13.31 -12.86 3.07
C ASN A 159 12.92 -12.13 1.77
N PRO A 160 11.73 -12.38 1.18
CA PRO A 160 11.33 -11.72 -0.06
C PRO A 160 10.77 -10.30 0.12
N PHE A 161 10.51 -9.83 1.35
CA PHE A 161 9.95 -8.51 1.60
C PHE A 161 11.03 -7.43 1.59
N ILE A 162 10.88 -6.42 0.71
CA ILE A 162 11.75 -5.23 0.71
C ILE A 162 11.23 -4.19 1.69
N THR A 163 9.92 -3.97 1.71
CA THR A 163 9.21 -3.01 2.56
C THR A 163 7.73 -3.34 2.59
N SER A 164 6.94 -2.50 3.28
CA SER A 164 5.47 -2.58 3.30
C SER A 164 4.86 -1.18 3.22
N ALA A 165 3.83 -0.99 2.40
CA ALA A 165 3.05 0.24 2.37
C ALA A 165 2.00 0.19 3.48
N MET A 166 2.27 0.90 4.58
CA MET A 166 1.52 0.77 5.83
C MET A 166 0.41 1.81 5.99
N LYS A 167 -0.61 1.41 6.76
CA LYS A 167 -1.62 2.28 7.38
C LYS A 167 -1.49 2.21 8.89
N GLY A 168 -1.61 3.35 9.57
CA GLY A 168 -1.56 3.47 11.03
C GLY A 168 -2.85 3.00 11.71
N LEU A 169 -3.24 1.75 11.50
CA LEU A 169 -4.50 1.19 12.02
C LEU A 169 -4.60 1.31 13.54
N SER A 170 -3.54 0.93 14.26
CA SER A 170 -3.49 1.04 15.73
C SER A 170 -3.53 2.50 16.17
N ALA A 171 -2.71 3.36 15.56
CA ALA A 171 -2.64 4.78 15.89
C ALA A 171 -4.00 5.48 15.71
N ALA A 172 -4.72 5.18 14.63
CA ALA A 172 -6.04 5.75 14.38
C ALA A 172 -7.09 5.30 15.42
N VAL A 173 -7.05 4.05 15.84
CA VAL A 173 -7.93 3.53 16.91
C VAL A 173 -7.56 4.16 18.26
N GLU A 174 -6.27 4.25 18.59
CA GLU A 174 -5.78 4.88 19.82
C GLU A 174 -6.18 6.37 19.90
N THR A 175 -6.09 7.09 18.79
CA THR A 175 -6.55 8.48 18.70
C THR A 175 -8.05 8.56 18.99
N ALA A 176 -8.87 7.75 18.32
CA ALA A 176 -10.32 7.75 18.54
C ALA A 176 -10.72 7.36 19.98
N LEU A 177 -9.97 6.44 20.61
CA LEU A 177 -10.18 6.07 22.01
C LEU A 177 -9.80 7.23 22.95
N SER A 178 -8.70 7.92 22.66
CA SER A 178 -8.28 9.11 23.44
C SER A 178 -9.32 10.23 23.38
N ASP A 179 -9.91 10.47 22.19
CA ASP A 179 -11.00 11.44 22.04
C ASP A 179 -12.25 11.04 22.86
N ILE A 180 -12.55 9.73 22.91
CA ILE A 180 -13.64 9.22 23.75
C ILE A 180 -13.36 9.45 25.22
N GLU A 181 -12.15 9.19 25.69
CA GLU A 181 -11.73 9.38 27.09
C GLU A 181 -11.71 10.87 27.46
N ALA A 182 -11.31 11.75 26.55
CA ALA A 182 -11.36 13.21 26.72
C ALA A 182 -12.78 13.78 26.72
N GLY A 183 -13.80 12.97 26.38
CA GLY A 183 -15.18 13.44 26.27
C GLY A 183 -15.51 14.13 24.94
N GLU A 184 -14.63 14.03 23.96
CA GLU A 184 -14.72 14.70 22.65
C GLU A 184 -15.49 13.88 21.60
N TRP A 185 -16.10 12.76 22.00
CA TRP A 185 -16.87 11.89 21.10
C TRP A 185 -17.85 12.64 20.18
N SER A 186 -18.50 13.69 20.69
CA SER A 186 -19.46 14.47 19.90
C SER A 186 -18.82 15.18 18.70
N GLY A 187 -17.51 15.39 18.72
CA GLY A 187 -16.77 16.02 17.63
C GLY A 187 -16.49 15.06 16.45
N ILE A 188 -16.43 13.76 16.74
CA ILE A 188 -16.11 12.74 15.73
C ILE A 188 -17.29 11.81 15.40
N SER A 189 -18.32 11.74 16.25
CA SER A 189 -19.47 10.86 16.05
C SER A 189 -20.28 11.22 14.81
N GLY A 190 -20.72 10.21 14.06
CA GLY A 190 -21.48 10.41 12.83
C GLY A 190 -20.63 10.94 11.67
N SER A 191 -19.29 10.85 11.75
CA SER A 191 -18.37 11.38 10.75
C SER A 191 -17.37 10.35 10.26
N ASN A 192 -16.60 10.71 9.23
CA ASN A 192 -15.48 9.92 8.69
C ASN A 192 -14.19 10.73 8.83
N GLY A 193 -13.20 10.17 9.56
CA GLY A 193 -11.81 10.63 9.52
C GLY A 193 -11.10 9.98 8.32
N ASN A 194 -10.28 10.75 7.61
CA ASN A 194 -9.47 10.25 6.50
C ASN A 194 -8.02 10.70 6.73
N PHE A 195 -7.18 9.80 7.21
CA PHE A 195 -5.85 10.11 7.72
C PHE A 195 -4.77 9.94 6.65
N GLY A 196 -3.92 10.94 6.55
CA GLY A 196 -2.75 10.99 5.68
C GLY A 196 -1.48 11.38 6.42
N LEU A 197 -0.42 11.63 5.66
CA LEU A 197 0.87 12.09 6.18
C LEU A 197 0.80 13.45 6.87
N GLU A 198 -0.11 14.31 6.45
CA GLU A 198 -0.34 15.63 7.05
C GLU A 198 -1.00 15.58 8.43
N ASP A 199 -1.61 14.45 8.77
CA ASP A 199 -2.31 14.24 10.05
C ASP A 199 -1.41 13.59 11.11
N GLY A 200 -0.25 13.05 10.73
CA GLY A 200 0.70 12.36 11.59
C GLY A 200 1.18 11.02 11.01
N ASP A 201 1.61 10.12 11.86
CA ASP A 201 2.17 8.81 11.44
C ASP A 201 1.09 7.77 11.11
N TYR A 202 0.15 8.14 10.23
CA TYR A 202 -0.91 7.25 9.77
C TYR A 202 -0.62 6.55 8.45
N ILE A 203 0.38 7.01 7.72
CA ILE A 203 0.82 6.47 6.43
C ILE A 203 2.34 6.39 6.43
N GLY A 204 2.90 5.32 5.85
CA GLY A 204 4.35 5.25 5.72
C GLY A 204 4.88 3.90 5.24
N LEU A 205 6.20 3.83 5.24
CA LEU A 205 6.97 2.59 5.11
C LEU A 205 7.64 2.31 6.46
N PRO A 206 7.91 1.05 6.85
CA PRO A 206 8.65 0.73 8.05
C PRO A 206 10.10 1.22 7.91
N THR A 207 10.63 1.84 8.97
CA THR A 207 12.00 2.38 8.99
C THR A 207 12.93 1.64 9.95
N ASP A 208 12.44 0.58 10.60
CA ASP A 208 13.25 -0.29 11.44
C ASP A 208 14.32 -0.99 10.58
N GLU A 209 15.55 -1.13 11.12
CA GLU A 209 16.70 -1.70 10.40
C GLU A 209 16.40 -3.07 9.77
N ASP A 210 15.66 -3.91 10.48
CA ASP A 210 15.29 -5.26 10.01
C ASP A 210 14.22 -5.26 8.89
N SER A 211 13.48 -4.16 8.73
CA SER A 211 12.39 -4.03 7.77
C SER A 211 12.71 -3.12 6.57
N TRP A 212 13.85 -2.42 6.63
CA TRP A 212 14.36 -1.57 5.56
C TRP A 212 15.31 -2.35 4.65
N ASN A 213 14.75 -3.06 3.68
CA ASN A 213 15.53 -3.98 2.83
C ASN A 213 15.81 -3.41 1.42
N PHE A 214 15.93 -2.09 1.30
CA PHE A 214 16.37 -1.43 0.08
C PHE A 214 17.90 -1.51 -0.07
N ASP A 215 18.39 -1.59 -1.32
CA ASP A 215 19.82 -1.65 -1.63
C ASP A 215 20.48 -0.27 -1.56
N THR A 216 19.80 0.77 -2.04
CA THR A 216 20.39 2.11 -2.24
C THR A 216 19.50 3.26 -1.76
N PHE A 217 18.18 3.07 -1.69
CA PHE A 217 17.25 4.09 -1.21
C PHE A 217 17.33 4.17 0.31
N THR A 218 17.65 5.35 0.83
CA THR A 218 17.94 5.55 2.26
C THR A 218 16.72 6.02 3.05
N VAL A 219 16.76 5.84 4.38
CA VAL A 219 15.73 6.40 5.28
C VAL A 219 15.70 7.93 5.19
N GLU A 220 16.85 8.59 4.98
CA GLU A 220 16.93 10.05 4.81
C GLU A 220 16.19 10.50 3.52
N ASP A 221 16.38 9.78 2.42
CA ASP A 221 15.65 10.05 1.17
C ASP A 221 14.14 9.87 1.38
N TYR A 222 13.74 8.83 2.11
CA TYR A 222 12.35 8.55 2.45
C TYR A 222 11.72 9.66 3.30
N GLU A 223 12.38 10.09 4.38
CA GLU A 223 11.85 11.16 5.24
C GLU A 223 11.72 12.47 4.47
N SER A 224 12.67 12.79 3.58
CA SER A 224 12.57 13.96 2.70
C SER A 224 11.37 13.87 1.76
N LEU A 225 11.08 12.69 1.19
CA LEU A 225 9.92 12.47 0.35
C LEU A 225 8.61 12.57 1.13
N LYS A 226 8.57 11.98 2.33
CA LYS A 226 7.44 12.03 3.27
C LYS A 226 7.06 13.46 3.62
N GLU A 227 8.06 14.30 3.94
CA GLU A 227 7.86 15.72 4.24
C GLU A 227 7.26 16.50 3.05
N LYS A 228 7.69 16.23 1.83
CA LYS A 228 7.16 16.88 0.62
C LYS A 228 5.69 16.54 0.37
N ILE A 229 5.28 15.30 0.65
CA ILE A 229 3.88 14.90 0.53
C ILE A 229 3.07 15.52 1.69
N ALA A 230 3.56 15.42 2.93
CA ALA A 230 2.88 15.98 4.11
C ALA A 230 2.68 17.50 4.02
N SER A 231 3.64 18.23 3.45
CA SER A 231 3.54 19.68 3.24
C SER A 231 2.66 20.09 2.04
N GLY A 232 2.28 19.13 1.19
CA GLY A 232 1.53 19.39 -0.04
C GLY A 232 2.38 19.90 -1.21
N GLU A 233 3.72 19.87 -1.11
CA GLU A 233 4.63 20.12 -2.25
C GLU A 233 4.43 19.07 -3.34
N ILE A 234 4.24 17.81 -2.93
CA ILE A 234 3.82 16.71 -3.80
C ILE A 234 2.37 16.37 -3.48
N THR A 235 1.51 16.46 -4.48
CA THR A 235 0.11 16.03 -4.39
C THR A 235 -0.06 14.74 -5.17
N VAL A 236 -0.59 13.71 -4.50
CA VAL A 236 -0.90 12.41 -5.11
C VAL A 236 -2.38 12.39 -5.50
N ASP A 237 -2.70 12.03 -6.73
CA ASP A 237 -4.08 11.85 -7.17
C ASP A 237 -4.71 10.69 -6.39
N ASN A 238 -5.84 10.95 -5.74
CA ASN A 238 -6.56 10.04 -4.87
C ASN A 238 -7.77 9.37 -5.55
N SER A 239 -7.82 9.37 -6.87
CA SER A 239 -8.88 8.70 -7.62
C SER A 239 -9.02 7.25 -7.19
N SER A 240 -10.26 6.83 -6.99
CA SER A 240 -10.63 5.45 -6.61
C SER A 240 -11.57 4.82 -7.63
N ASP A 241 -11.61 5.37 -8.84
CA ASP A 241 -12.40 4.87 -9.96
C ASP A 241 -11.51 3.99 -10.85
N ASP A 242 -11.82 2.69 -10.92
CA ASP A 242 -11.06 1.74 -11.74
C ASP A 242 -11.12 2.05 -13.25
N ALA A 243 -12.07 2.86 -13.70
CA ALA A 243 -12.14 3.31 -15.09
C ALA A 243 -11.16 4.44 -15.41
N THR A 244 -10.77 5.26 -14.43
CA THR A 244 -9.89 6.42 -14.59
C THR A 244 -8.47 6.07 -14.15
N LYS A 245 -7.63 5.69 -15.11
CA LYS A 245 -6.24 5.33 -14.84
C LYS A 245 -5.35 6.56 -14.61
N PRO A 246 -4.32 6.48 -13.76
CA PRO A 246 -3.34 7.57 -13.59
C PRO A 246 -2.68 7.91 -14.92
N THR A 247 -2.46 9.20 -15.15
CA THR A 247 -1.61 9.66 -16.26
C THR A 247 -0.16 9.43 -15.88
N VAL A 248 0.61 8.87 -16.81
CA VAL A 248 2.05 8.63 -16.64
C VAL A 248 2.84 9.31 -17.74
N SER A 249 4.12 9.56 -17.50
CA SER A 249 5.07 10.12 -18.44
C SER A 249 5.50 9.12 -19.52
N GLU A 250 6.32 9.58 -20.45
CA GLU A 250 6.94 8.71 -21.46
C GLU A 250 7.93 7.67 -20.88
N PHE A 251 8.36 7.86 -19.63
CA PHE A 251 9.26 6.95 -18.95
C PHE A 251 8.55 5.74 -18.32
N THR A 252 7.24 5.75 -18.21
CA THR A 252 6.50 4.68 -17.54
C THR A 252 5.51 4.00 -18.47
N THR A 253 5.56 2.68 -18.50
CA THR A 253 4.57 1.85 -19.21
C THR A 253 3.80 1.02 -18.18
N VAL A 254 2.47 1.14 -18.18
CA VAL A 254 1.59 0.33 -17.31
C VAL A 254 0.78 -0.64 -18.14
N ASN A 255 0.99 -1.92 -17.90
CA ASN A 255 0.26 -3.01 -18.55
C ASN A 255 -0.94 -3.39 -17.66
N TYR A 256 -2.11 -2.79 -17.90
CA TYR A 256 -3.35 -3.15 -17.19
C TYR A 256 -3.88 -4.49 -17.74
N ILE A 257 -3.82 -5.53 -16.91
CA ILE A 257 -4.16 -6.91 -17.28
C ILE A 257 -5.56 -7.22 -16.72
N GLN A 258 -6.42 -7.76 -17.59
CA GLN A 258 -7.79 -8.18 -17.23
C GLN A 258 -7.83 -9.64 -16.83
#